data_3ab83ad1b8ef8f438115bb2e76f0bf8f
#
_entry.id   3ab83ad1b8ef8f438115bb2e76f0bf8f
#
_cell.length_a   1.000
_cell.length_b   1.000
_cell.length_c   1.000
_cell.angle_alpha   90.00
_cell.angle_beta   90.00
_cell.angle_gamma   90.00
#
_symmetry.space_group_name_H-M   'P 1'
#
loop_
_entity.id
_entity.type
_entity.pdbx_description
1 polymer ?
#
loop_
_entity_poly.entity_id
_entity_poly.type
_entity_poly.pdbx_seq_one_letter_code
_entity_poly.pdbx_strand_id
1 'polypeptide(L)'
;TLNSMEGYYCTADLTRFSKDSEKKFGIKQYYKMSGEYRMEMTSPDDVAGNYTVYDGKTVCQYNPRVEGKIIKDVPENKARNELFLGCFIKNYMQSEEVSIAVSKTDESRCTVLEAVIPGENKFTSTEKLWIDNETITPVKLVIYDSEGKEKYIVEYNEFQFNPDFEDGIFNIN
;
A
#
# COMPACT_ATOMS: atom_id res chain seq x y z
N THR A 1 13.23 -1.76 12.15
CA THR A 1 12.71 -0.38 12.02
C THR A 1 12.32 -0.08 10.58
N LEU A 2 11.40 0.85 10.37
CA LEU A 2 10.95 1.24 9.02
C LEU A 2 12.11 1.68 8.12
N ASN A 3 13.11 2.34 8.67
CA ASN A 3 14.28 2.82 7.91
C ASN A 3 15.25 1.72 7.47
N SER A 4 15.18 0.53 8.07
CA SER A 4 16.02 -0.63 7.72
C SER A 4 15.22 -1.76 7.09
N MET A 5 13.99 -1.48 6.68
CA MET A 5 13.13 -2.46 6.02
C MET A 5 13.61 -2.71 4.60
N GLU A 6 13.86 -3.96 4.25
CA GLU A 6 14.18 -4.40 2.89
C GLU A 6 12.93 -4.84 2.12
N GLY A 7 11.91 -5.24 2.85
CA GLY A 7 10.62 -5.62 2.32
C GLY A 7 9.63 -5.98 3.42
N TYR A 8 8.39 -6.24 3.04
CA TYR A 8 7.36 -6.68 3.97
C TYR A 8 6.31 -7.58 3.30
N TYR A 9 5.65 -8.33 4.13
CA TYR A 9 4.39 -9.00 3.84
C TYR A 9 3.33 -8.50 4.83
N CYS A 10 2.12 -8.31 4.36
CA CYS A 10 1.00 -8.03 5.26
C CYS A 10 -0.32 -8.58 4.71
N THR A 11 -1.26 -8.78 5.63
CA THR A 11 -2.69 -8.85 5.34
C THR A 11 -3.34 -7.57 5.83
N ALA A 12 -4.31 -7.08 5.09
CA ALA A 12 -4.98 -5.82 5.43
C ALA A 12 -6.42 -5.77 4.89
N ASP A 13 -7.19 -4.86 5.45
CA ASP A 13 -8.48 -4.45 4.94
C ASP A 13 -8.32 -3.12 4.19
N LEU A 14 -8.70 -3.11 2.92
CA LEU A 14 -8.68 -1.94 2.07
C LEU A 14 -10.10 -1.38 1.94
N THR A 15 -10.28 -0.12 2.31
CA THR A 15 -11.50 0.63 2.02
C THR A 15 -11.23 1.64 0.91
N ARG A 16 -12.02 1.61 -0.15
CA ARG A 16 -11.99 2.58 -1.23
C ARG A 16 -13.25 3.43 -1.20
N PHE A 17 -13.07 4.75 -1.17
CA PHE A 17 -14.15 5.71 -1.21
C PHE A 17 -14.36 6.23 -2.62
N SER A 18 -15.60 6.27 -3.06
CA SER A 18 -16.06 6.97 -4.25
C SER A 18 -17.10 8.01 -3.84
N LYS A 19 -17.62 8.80 -4.79
CA LYS A 19 -18.46 9.98 -4.51
C LYS A 19 -19.62 9.71 -3.54
N ASP A 20 -20.28 8.56 -3.66
CA ASP A 20 -21.49 8.22 -2.89
C ASP A 20 -21.44 6.79 -2.29
N SER A 21 -20.27 6.14 -2.29
CA SER A 21 -20.14 4.77 -1.82
C SER A 21 -18.76 4.46 -1.29
N GLU A 22 -18.69 3.45 -0.44
CA GLU A 22 -17.44 2.81 -0.03
C GLU A 22 -17.45 1.33 -0.42
N LYS A 23 -16.28 0.81 -0.76
CA LYS A 23 -16.06 -0.62 -1.01
C LYS A 23 -14.92 -1.12 -0.17
N LYS A 24 -15.12 -2.30 0.44
CA LYS A 24 -14.14 -2.96 1.31
C LYS A 24 -13.62 -4.23 0.67
N PHE A 25 -12.31 -4.42 0.78
CA PHE A 25 -11.59 -5.57 0.22
C PHE A 25 -10.64 -6.13 1.26
N GLY A 26 -10.53 -7.46 1.34
CA GLY A 26 -9.40 -8.10 1.98
C GLY A 26 -8.24 -8.18 0.98
N ILE A 27 -7.03 -7.88 1.42
CA ILE A 27 -5.84 -7.89 0.58
C ILE A 27 -4.66 -8.56 1.27
N LYS A 28 -3.73 -9.07 0.45
CA LYS A 28 -2.36 -9.40 0.84
C LYS A 28 -1.40 -8.55 0.03
N GLN A 29 -0.38 -8.03 0.68
CA GLN A 29 0.68 -7.28 0.03
C GLN A 29 2.03 -7.93 0.29
N TYR A 30 2.81 -8.02 -0.78
CA TYR A 30 4.22 -8.41 -0.78
C TYR A 30 4.99 -7.28 -1.43
N TYR A 31 6.00 -6.77 -0.76
CA TYR A 31 6.74 -5.60 -1.25
C TYR A 31 8.23 -5.71 -0.94
N LYS A 32 9.06 -5.37 -1.93
CA LYS A 32 10.50 -5.13 -1.76
C LYS A 32 10.81 -3.65 -1.91
N MET A 33 11.71 -3.13 -1.09
CA MET A 33 12.15 -1.73 -1.20
C MET A 33 12.91 -1.45 -2.50
N SER A 34 13.39 -2.48 -3.20
CA SER A 34 13.89 -2.40 -4.59
C SER A 34 12.81 -2.08 -5.62
N GLY A 35 11.52 -2.22 -5.28
CA GLY A 35 10.38 -1.79 -6.07
C GLY A 35 9.42 -2.89 -6.52
N GLU A 36 9.82 -4.16 -6.47
CA GLU A 36 8.95 -5.28 -6.82
C GLU A 36 7.80 -5.38 -5.82
N TYR A 37 6.61 -5.63 -6.32
CA TYR A 37 5.44 -5.80 -5.48
C TYR A 37 4.46 -6.83 -6.02
N ARG A 38 3.64 -7.35 -5.13
CA ARG A 38 2.46 -8.15 -5.43
C ARG A 38 1.33 -7.80 -4.47
N MET A 39 0.14 -7.61 -5.01
CA MET A 39 -1.09 -7.43 -4.24
C MET A 39 -2.12 -8.43 -4.71
N GLU A 40 -2.67 -9.18 -3.77
CA GLU A 40 -3.72 -10.15 -4.01
C GLU A 40 -5.01 -9.71 -3.33
N MET A 41 -6.14 -9.88 -4.00
CA MET A 41 -7.46 -9.70 -3.41
C MET A 41 -7.91 -11.01 -2.77
N THR A 42 -8.31 -10.97 -1.50
CA THR A 42 -8.81 -12.14 -0.77
C THR A 42 -10.31 -12.10 -0.52
N SER A 43 -10.90 -10.92 -0.54
CA SER A 43 -12.36 -10.72 -0.41
C SER A 43 -12.79 -9.41 -1.07
N PRO A 44 -14.07 -9.24 -1.39
CA PRO A 44 -15.14 -10.24 -1.38
C PRO A 44 -14.95 -11.32 -2.47
N ASP A 45 -15.81 -12.33 -2.48
CA ASP A 45 -15.71 -13.49 -3.38
C ASP A 45 -15.66 -13.12 -4.86
N ASP A 46 -16.29 -12.01 -5.26
CA ASP A 46 -16.31 -11.54 -6.65
C ASP A 46 -14.97 -11.02 -7.16
N VAL A 47 -14.03 -10.72 -6.30
CA VAL A 47 -12.68 -10.29 -6.65
C VAL A 47 -11.58 -11.19 -6.08
N ALA A 48 -11.94 -12.16 -5.22
CA ALA A 48 -10.96 -13.06 -4.63
C ALA A 48 -10.15 -13.80 -5.69
N GLY A 49 -8.84 -13.85 -5.51
CA GLY A 49 -7.90 -14.44 -6.46
C GLY A 49 -7.38 -13.48 -7.54
N ASN A 50 -7.95 -12.27 -7.67
CA ASN A 50 -7.33 -11.23 -8.50
C ASN A 50 -5.99 -10.83 -7.90
N TYR A 51 -4.98 -10.64 -8.74
CA TYR A 51 -3.70 -10.10 -8.28
C TYR A 51 -3.07 -9.14 -9.29
N THR A 52 -2.24 -8.26 -8.77
CA THR A 52 -1.33 -7.43 -9.53
C THR A 52 0.09 -7.71 -9.06
N VAL A 53 1.02 -7.98 -9.97
CA VAL A 53 2.43 -8.19 -9.68
C VAL A 53 3.30 -7.31 -10.57
N TYR A 54 4.35 -6.76 -10.00
CA TYR A 54 5.39 -6.00 -10.68
C TYR A 54 6.76 -6.60 -10.35
N ASP A 55 7.51 -6.97 -11.37
CA ASP A 55 8.81 -7.63 -11.25
C ASP A 55 10.01 -6.66 -11.31
N GLY A 56 9.79 -5.37 -11.30
CA GLY A 56 10.79 -4.32 -11.49
C GLY A 56 10.80 -3.71 -12.90
N LYS A 57 10.07 -4.32 -13.85
CA LYS A 57 9.99 -3.87 -15.24
C LYS A 57 8.58 -3.98 -15.82
N THR A 58 7.89 -5.04 -15.50
CA THR A 58 6.61 -5.42 -16.12
C THR A 58 5.55 -5.58 -15.05
N VAL A 59 4.37 -5.03 -15.30
CA VAL A 59 3.17 -5.23 -14.48
C VAL A 59 2.31 -6.29 -15.12
N CYS A 60 1.87 -7.26 -14.34
CA CYS A 60 0.85 -8.23 -14.69
C CYS A 60 -0.35 -8.08 -13.78
N GLN A 61 -1.53 -7.94 -14.38
CA GLN A 61 -2.82 -8.01 -13.68
C GLN A 61 -3.54 -9.28 -14.12
N TYR A 62 -3.98 -10.05 -13.16
CA TYR A 62 -4.70 -11.31 -13.37
C TYR A 62 -6.09 -11.27 -12.78
N ASN A 63 -7.05 -11.79 -13.54
CA ASN A 63 -8.40 -12.01 -13.06
C ASN A 63 -8.82 -13.46 -13.36
N PRO A 64 -9.01 -14.31 -12.33
CA PRO A 64 -9.33 -15.71 -12.51
C PRO A 64 -10.69 -15.96 -13.16
N ARG A 65 -11.63 -15.02 -13.07
CA ARG A 65 -12.98 -15.19 -13.64
C ARG A 65 -13.00 -15.12 -15.16
N VAL A 66 -12.08 -14.41 -15.74
CA VAL A 66 -11.94 -14.31 -17.20
C VAL A 66 -10.73 -15.07 -17.71
N GLU A 67 -10.02 -15.77 -16.81
CA GLU A 67 -8.74 -16.44 -17.08
C GLU A 67 -7.75 -15.56 -17.87
N GLY A 68 -7.88 -14.23 -17.64
CA GLY A 68 -7.18 -13.22 -18.41
C GLY A 68 -6.03 -12.58 -17.66
N LYS A 69 -4.90 -12.40 -18.36
CA LYS A 69 -3.76 -11.61 -17.91
C LYS A 69 -3.60 -10.38 -18.78
N ILE A 70 -3.38 -9.23 -18.15
CA ILE A 70 -2.94 -8.01 -18.82
C ILE A 70 -1.51 -7.77 -18.40
N ILE A 71 -0.59 -7.78 -19.38
CA ILE A 71 0.85 -7.61 -19.14
C ILE A 71 1.29 -6.33 -19.86
N LYS A 72 1.99 -5.46 -19.15
CA LYS A 72 2.51 -4.19 -19.68
C LYS A 72 3.89 -3.91 -19.11
N ASP A 73 4.80 -3.47 -19.96
CA ASP A 73 6.04 -2.87 -19.53
C ASP A 73 5.76 -1.49 -18.93
N VAL A 74 6.24 -1.26 -17.73
CA VAL A 74 6.04 0.00 -16.99
C VAL A 74 7.38 0.45 -16.44
N PRO A 75 7.86 1.66 -16.81
CA PRO A 75 9.08 2.20 -16.25
C PRO A 75 8.98 2.32 -14.71
N GLU A 76 10.08 2.13 -14.01
CA GLU A 76 10.14 2.16 -12.54
C GLU A 76 9.50 3.42 -11.95
N ASN A 77 9.74 4.58 -12.55
CA ASN A 77 9.16 5.85 -12.10
C ASN A 77 7.63 5.97 -12.28
N LYS A 78 7.02 5.06 -13.06
CA LYS A 78 5.57 4.98 -13.31
C LYS A 78 4.91 3.75 -12.68
N ALA A 79 5.69 2.85 -12.12
CA ALA A 79 5.20 1.61 -11.50
C ALA A 79 4.80 1.79 -10.03
N ARG A 80 4.66 3.03 -9.58
CA ARG A 80 4.30 3.33 -8.18
C ARG A 80 2.87 2.92 -7.88
N ASN A 81 2.67 2.36 -6.71
CA ASN A 81 1.36 2.07 -6.17
C ASN A 81 1.26 2.64 -4.75
N GLU A 82 0.46 3.68 -4.58
CA GLU A 82 0.34 4.43 -3.33
C GLU A 82 -0.33 3.62 -2.20
N LEU A 83 -0.96 2.49 -2.53
CA LEU A 83 -1.51 1.56 -1.52
C LEU A 83 -0.44 0.77 -0.77
N PHE A 84 0.81 0.77 -1.22
CA PHE A 84 1.92 0.12 -0.56
C PHE A 84 2.63 1.05 0.43
N LEU A 85 2.86 0.54 1.64
CA LEU A 85 3.64 1.24 2.67
C LEU A 85 5.03 1.64 2.16
N GLY A 86 5.66 0.82 1.33
CA GLY A 86 6.97 1.14 0.77
C GLY A 86 6.97 2.42 -0.07
N CYS A 87 5.88 2.71 -0.77
CA CYS A 87 5.72 3.98 -1.49
C CYS A 87 5.59 5.16 -0.52
N PHE A 88 4.84 5.00 0.58
CA PHE A 88 4.78 6.01 1.64
C PHE A 88 6.16 6.33 2.19
N ILE A 89 6.95 5.31 2.55
CA ILE A 89 8.29 5.50 3.10
C ILE A 89 9.18 6.29 2.12
N LYS A 90 9.16 5.94 0.84
CA LYS A 90 9.92 6.66 -0.20
C LYS A 90 9.46 8.12 -0.32
N ASN A 91 8.15 8.38 -0.30
CA ASN A 91 7.60 9.73 -0.33
C ASN A 91 8.03 10.53 0.89
N TYR A 92 7.88 9.95 2.09
CA TYR A 92 8.22 10.57 3.35
C TYR A 92 9.70 10.96 3.42
N MET A 93 10.59 10.08 2.98
CA MET A 93 12.05 10.35 2.99
C MET A 93 12.50 11.36 1.93
N GLN A 94 11.75 11.52 0.85
CA GLN A 94 12.07 12.44 -0.26
C GLN A 94 11.32 13.77 -0.17
N SER A 95 10.31 13.87 0.68
CA SER A 95 9.49 15.07 0.81
C SER A 95 10.20 16.15 1.61
N GLU A 96 10.14 17.39 1.13
CA GLU A 96 10.55 18.57 1.88
C GLU A 96 9.50 18.98 2.93
N GLU A 97 8.26 18.57 2.73
CA GLU A 97 7.13 18.82 3.62
C GLU A 97 6.66 17.53 4.29
N VAL A 98 7.15 17.28 5.48
CA VAL A 98 6.71 16.18 6.33
C VAL A 98 6.24 16.71 7.67
N SER A 99 5.24 16.05 8.25
CA SER A 99 4.82 16.34 9.62
C SER A 99 4.78 15.07 10.46
N ILE A 100 5.02 15.26 11.75
CA ILE A 100 4.97 14.21 12.75
C ILE A 100 4.02 14.67 13.85
N ALA A 101 3.02 13.88 14.16
CA ALA A 101 2.11 14.11 15.26
C ALA A 101 1.95 12.86 16.11
N VAL A 102 1.66 13.04 17.39
CA VAL A 102 1.27 11.93 18.28
C VAL A 102 -0.24 11.94 18.43
N SER A 103 -0.89 10.92 17.92
CA SER A 103 -2.32 10.72 18.12
C SER A 103 -2.55 9.93 19.41
N LYS A 104 -3.37 10.49 20.29
CA LYS A 104 -3.89 9.78 21.45
C LYS A 104 -5.31 9.35 21.11
N THR A 105 -5.48 8.13 20.64
CA THR A 105 -6.78 7.47 20.67
C THR A 105 -6.95 6.80 22.03
N ASP A 106 -8.17 6.59 22.48
CA ASP A 106 -8.48 6.12 23.83
C ASP A 106 -7.85 4.75 24.20
N GLU A 107 -7.33 4.00 23.23
CA GLU A 107 -6.80 2.65 23.43
C GLU A 107 -5.34 2.46 23.00
N SER A 108 -4.77 3.33 22.18
CA SER A 108 -3.37 3.21 21.77
C SER A 108 -2.74 4.57 21.45
N ARG A 109 -1.45 4.68 21.78
CA ARG A 109 -0.64 5.82 21.36
C ARG A 109 0.01 5.51 20.01
N CYS A 110 -0.41 6.20 18.98
CA CYS A 110 0.20 6.10 17.67
C CYS A 110 1.00 7.36 17.34
N THR A 111 2.13 7.17 16.69
CA THR A 111 2.79 8.24 15.94
C THR A 111 2.16 8.31 14.56
N VAL A 112 1.81 9.52 14.12
CA VAL A 112 1.25 9.78 12.80
C VAL A 112 2.28 10.52 11.98
N LEU A 113 2.67 9.94 10.85
CA LEU A 113 3.54 10.53 9.86
C LEU A 113 2.70 10.98 8.66
N GLU A 114 2.94 12.18 8.16
CA GLU A 114 2.26 12.71 6.99
C GLU A 114 3.27 13.07 5.92
N ALA A 115 2.95 12.75 4.67
CA ALA A 115 3.74 13.07 3.50
C ALA A 115 2.86 13.51 2.33
N VAL A 116 3.45 14.33 1.45
CA VAL A 116 2.84 14.67 0.16
C VAL A 116 3.17 13.58 -0.84
N ILE A 117 2.17 13.16 -1.61
CA ILE A 117 2.36 12.22 -2.73
C ILE A 117 2.86 13.01 -3.94
N PRO A 118 4.04 12.67 -4.50
CA PRO A 118 4.57 13.37 -5.65
C PRO A 118 3.68 13.22 -6.88
N GLY A 119 3.57 14.29 -7.65
CA GLY A 119 2.77 14.36 -8.88
C GLY A 119 1.55 15.27 -8.71
N GLU A 120 0.95 15.64 -9.81
CA GLU A 120 -0.23 16.53 -9.83
C GLU A 120 -1.55 15.76 -9.88
N ASN A 121 -1.62 14.59 -9.25
CA ASN A 121 -2.83 13.81 -9.21
C ASN A 121 -3.76 14.30 -8.09
N LYS A 122 -4.85 14.96 -8.47
CA LYS A 122 -5.84 15.47 -7.53
C LYS A 122 -6.57 14.39 -6.72
N PHE A 123 -6.54 13.13 -7.15
CA PHE A 123 -7.21 12.02 -6.44
C PHE A 123 -6.35 11.38 -5.36
N THR A 124 -5.03 11.58 -5.42
CA THR A 124 -4.06 11.08 -4.45
C THR A 124 -3.03 12.18 -4.19
N SER A 125 -3.25 13.00 -3.18
CA SER A 125 -2.48 14.21 -2.93
C SER A 125 -1.59 14.11 -1.69
N THR A 126 -2.13 13.61 -0.59
CA THR A 126 -1.40 13.43 0.67
C THR A 126 -1.70 12.07 1.28
N GLU A 127 -0.83 11.64 2.16
CA GLU A 127 -0.96 10.36 2.85
C GLU A 127 -0.52 10.46 4.31
N LYS A 128 -1.16 9.67 5.17
CA LYS A 128 -0.83 9.57 6.59
C LYS A 128 -0.65 8.11 7.00
N LEU A 129 0.38 7.86 7.79
CA LEU A 129 0.69 6.56 8.36
C LEU A 129 0.60 6.62 9.88
N TRP A 130 -0.21 5.74 10.48
CA TRP A 130 -0.28 5.53 11.92
C TRP A 130 0.60 4.34 12.29
N ILE A 131 1.50 4.56 13.24
CA ILE A 131 2.44 3.55 13.76
C ILE A 131 2.17 3.39 15.24
N ASP A 132 1.92 2.18 15.67
CA ASP A 132 1.81 1.84 17.09
C ASP A 132 3.14 2.05 17.79
N ASN A 133 3.14 2.81 18.92
CA ASN A 133 4.36 3.19 19.61
C ASN A 133 4.95 2.07 20.50
N GLU A 134 4.17 1.03 20.79
CA GLU A 134 4.65 -0.11 21.59
C GLU A 134 5.28 -1.17 20.70
N THR A 135 4.59 -1.54 19.61
CA THR A 135 5.03 -2.61 18.71
C THR A 135 5.90 -2.10 17.56
N ILE A 136 5.88 -0.78 17.31
CA ILE A 136 6.55 -0.14 16.15
C ILE A 136 6.09 -0.73 14.82
N THR A 137 4.83 -1.14 14.76
CA THR A 137 4.20 -1.67 13.54
C THR A 137 3.19 -0.69 12.96
N PRO A 138 3.00 -0.67 11.63
CA PRO A 138 1.97 0.13 11.01
C PRO A 138 0.58 -0.37 11.41
N VAL A 139 -0.30 0.56 11.72
CA VAL A 139 -1.71 0.31 12.07
C VAL A 139 -2.60 0.56 10.86
N LYS A 140 -2.44 1.72 10.25
CA LYS A 140 -3.19 2.11 9.04
C LYS A 140 -2.45 3.13 8.20
N LEU A 141 -2.74 3.10 6.92
CA LEU A 141 -2.33 4.09 5.92
C LEU A 141 -3.59 4.70 5.31
N VAL A 142 -3.67 6.02 5.27
CA VAL A 142 -4.80 6.74 4.66
C VAL A 142 -4.28 7.64 3.55
N ILE A 143 -4.94 7.58 2.41
CA ILE A 143 -4.65 8.42 1.24
C ILE A 143 -5.80 9.40 1.05
N TYR A 144 -5.44 10.69 0.89
CA TYR A 144 -6.37 11.80 0.74
C TYR A 144 -6.25 12.40 -0.66
N ASP A 145 -7.36 12.93 -1.14
CA ASP A 145 -7.37 13.76 -2.34
C ASP A 145 -6.90 15.20 -2.06
N SER A 146 -6.89 16.04 -3.10
CA SER A 146 -6.48 17.45 -3.00
C SER A 146 -7.43 18.32 -2.16
N GLU A 147 -8.63 17.83 -1.87
CA GLU A 147 -9.62 18.50 -1.00
C GLU A 147 -9.53 17.99 0.45
N GLY A 148 -8.62 17.07 0.75
CA GLY A 148 -8.45 16.47 2.08
C GLY A 148 -9.47 15.37 2.40
N LYS A 149 -10.18 14.85 1.40
CA LYS A 149 -11.11 13.74 1.59
C LYS A 149 -10.38 12.40 1.50
N GLU A 150 -10.76 11.47 2.36
CA GLU A 150 -10.24 10.10 2.32
C GLU A 150 -10.64 9.41 1.01
N LYS A 151 -9.65 8.82 0.34
CA LYS A 151 -9.84 8.02 -0.88
C LYS A 151 -9.60 6.54 -0.65
N TYR A 152 -8.58 6.22 0.15
CA TYR A 152 -8.24 4.86 0.52
C TYR A 152 -7.84 4.79 1.98
N ILE A 153 -8.26 3.72 2.65
CA ILE A 153 -7.77 3.34 3.97
C ILE A 153 -7.28 1.90 3.89
N VAL A 154 -6.03 1.68 4.27
CA VAL A 154 -5.44 0.34 4.45
C VAL A 154 -5.26 0.11 5.93
N GLU A 155 -6.00 -0.82 6.51
CA GLU A 155 -5.90 -1.21 7.92
C GLU A 155 -5.17 -2.56 8.01
N TYR A 156 -4.00 -2.55 8.64
CA TYR A 156 -3.13 -3.73 8.71
C TYR A 156 -3.60 -4.70 9.79
N ASN A 157 -3.77 -5.98 9.42
CA ASN A 157 -4.13 -7.07 10.34
C ASN A 157 -2.87 -7.81 10.80
N GLU A 158 -2.07 -8.28 9.85
CA GLU A 158 -0.77 -8.89 10.09
C GLU A 158 0.29 -8.09 9.34
N PHE A 159 1.44 -7.87 9.99
CA PHE A 159 2.56 -7.20 9.36
C PHE A 159 3.86 -7.89 9.71
N GLN A 160 4.61 -8.30 8.69
CA GLN A 160 5.88 -8.99 8.82
C GLN A 160 6.97 -8.22 8.09
N PHE A 161 7.96 -7.75 8.86
CA PHE A 161 9.15 -7.10 8.32
C PHE A 161 10.14 -8.13 7.78
N ASN A 162 10.72 -7.83 6.61
CA ASN A 162 11.80 -8.61 6.01
C ASN A 162 11.52 -10.12 5.97
N PRO A 163 10.37 -10.57 5.43
CA PRO A 163 10.08 -11.98 5.32
C PRO A 163 10.98 -12.63 4.28
N ASP A 164 11.22 -13.92 4.44
CA ASP A 164 11.75 -14.75 3.37
C ASP A 164 10.64 -14.99 2.34
N PHE A 165 10.72 -14.32 1.20
CA PHE A 165 9.72 -14.48 0.15
C PHE A 165 9.92 -15.83 -0.57
N GLU A 166 8.81 -16.49 -0.88
CA GLU A 166 8.80 -17.67 -1.72
C GLU A 166 9.39 -17.35 -3.11
N ASP A 167 10.15 -18.31 -3.63
CA ASP A 167 10.71 -18.19 -4.99
C ASP A 167 9.58 -17.98 -6.00
N GLY A 168 9.71 -16.95 -6.82
CA GLY A 168 8.76 -16.65 -7.89
C GLY A 168 7.54 -15.85 -7.48
N ILE A 169 7.39 -15.40 -6.21
CA ILE A 169 6.23 -14.60 -5.77
C ILE A 169 6.05 -13.31 -6.60
N PHE A 170 7.13 -12.75 -7.12
CA PHE A 170 7.13 -11.56 -7.98
C PHE A 170 7.26 -11.87 -9.48
N ASN A 171 7.17 -13.13 -9.89
CA ASN A 171 7.26 -13.50 -11.31
C ASN A 171 5.99 -13.20 -12.06
N ILE A 172 6.14 -12.82 -13.35
CA ILE A 172 5.03 -12.46 -14.26
C ILE A 172 4.38 -13.70 -14.93
N ASN A 173 4.84 -14.87 -14.71
CA ASN A 173 4.41 -16.12 -15.39
C ASN A 173 2.94 -16.52 -15.18
#